data_0524c4e3cce5b0bc3d59dcfba094ae17
#
_entry.id   0524c4e3cce5b0bc3d59dcfba094ae17
#
_cell.length_a   1.000
_cell.length_b   1.000
_cell.length_c   1.000
_cell.angle_alpha   90.00
_cell.angle_beta   90.00
_cell.angle_gamma   90.00
#
_symmetry.space_group_name_H-M   'P 1'
#
loop_
_entity.id
_entity.type
_entity.pdbx_description
1 polymer ?
#
loop_
_entity_poly.entity_id
_entity_poly.type
_entity_poly.pdbx_seq_one_letter_code
_entity_poly.pdbx_strand_id
1 'polypeptide(L)'
;NNFGASKVISWPGGTLGGSGNPGVAALVQQNQYSIGYVELTYALQNNIPYGKVQSPVGEFVEPTLETLATAAAASSLSLPQGDQSWASVGTYFNLHKVADPRGGYPITSFSHIIVYKELNVIPGMTKEKATALVKFLWYAVHEGQFYASGLSYVPLPKEVVTHNEATIRMITFNGQQVATWS
;
A
#
# COMPACT_ATOMS: atom_id res chain seq x y z
N ASN A 1 -9.96 17.75 -18.95
CA ASN A 1 -10.21 16.64 -18.08
C ASN A 1 -11.18 17.07 -16.98
N ASN A 2 -12.43 16.61 -17.05
CA ASN A 2 -13.53 17.23 -16.30
C ASN A 2 -13.83 16.53 -14.95
N PHE A 3 -13.10 15.47 -14.59
CA PHE A 3 -13.38 14.71 -13.38
C PHE A 3 -12.50 15.09 -12.18
N GLY A 4 -11.34 15.72 -12.44
CA GLY A 4 -10.39 16.09 -11.39
C GLY A 4 -9.82 14.86 -10.63
N ALA A 5 -9.14 15.14 -9.50
CA ALA A 5 -8.67 14.13 -8.56
C ALA A 5 -9.39 14.37 -7.22
N SER A 6 -10.17 13.39 -6.76
CA SER A 6 -10.96 13.49 -5.52
C SER A 6 -11.13 12.10 -4.91
N LYS A 7 -11.36 12.05 -3.59
CA LYS A 7 -11.78 10.83 -2.90
C LYS A 7 -13.21 10.41 -3.26
N VAL A 8 -14.01 11.36 -3.70
CA VAL A 8 -15.38 11.14 -4.16
C VAL A 8 -15.49 11.73 -5.56
N ILE A 9 -15.67 10.88 -6.55
CA ILE A 9 -15.78 11.26 -7.97
C ILE A 9 -17.21 11.06 -8.42
N SER A 10 -17.76 12.07 -9.10
CA SER A 10 -19.03 11.94 -9.81
C SER A 10 -18.77 11.25 -11.15
N TRP A 11 -19.03 9.98 -11.22
CA TRP A 11 -18.79 9.19 -12.44
C TRP A 11 -19.83 9.50 -13.52
N PRO A 12 -19.46 9.44 -14.82
CA PRO A 12 -20.42 9.62 -15.90
C PRO A 12 -21.53 8.57 -15.89
N GLY A 13 -22.65 8.90 -16.49
CA GLY A 13 -23.74 7.95 -16.69
C GLY A 13 -23.28 6.72 -17.48
N GLY A 14 -23.78 5.55 -17.10
CA GLY A 14 -23.39 4.25 -17.68
C GLY A 14 -22.19 3.59 -17.00
N THR A 15 -21.57 4.24 -16.02
CA THR A 15 -20.53 3.60 -15.19
C THR A 15 -21.17 2.59 -14.23
N LEU A 16 -20.60 1.40 -14.15
CA LEU A 16 -21.00 0.35 -13.21
C LEU A 16 -20.12 0.41 -11.96
N GLY A 17 -20.72 0.30 -10.79
CA GLY A 17 -20.01 0.26 -9.53
C GLY A 17 -19.97 -1.14 -8.95
N GLY A 18 -18.76 -1.64 -8.66
CA GLY A 18 -18.52 -2.91 -7.97
C GLY A 18 -18.07 -2.70 -6.52
N SER A 19 -18.44 -3.60 -5.62
CA SER A 19 -17.99 -3.56 -4.23
C SER A 19 -16.57 -4.12 -4.12
N GLY A 20 -15.60 -3.23 -3.90
CA GLY A 20 -14.18 -3.59 -3.80
C GLY A 20 -13.59 -4.20 -5.07
N ASN A 21 -12.35 -4.69 -4.97
CA ASN A 21 -11.67 -5.32 -6.10
C ASN A 21 -12.43 -6.53 -6.67
N PRO A 22 -12.99 -7.46 -5.87
CA PRO A 22 -13.74 -8.60 -6.41
C PRO A 22 -14.95 -8.17 -7.25
N GLY A 23 -15.71 -7.18 -6.77
CA GLY A 23 -16.90 -6.69 -7.49
C GLY A 23 -16.54 -6.02 -8.82
N VAL A 24 -15.47 -5.22 -8.85
CA VAL A 24 -14.99 -4.60 -10.10
C VAL A 24 -14.45 -5.66 -11.07
N ALA A 25 -13.66 -6.63 -10.59
CA ALA A 25 -13.14 -7.72 -11.42
C ALA A 25 -14.29 -8.52 -12.08
N ALA A 26 -15.31 -8.88 -11.29
CA ALA A 26 -16.48 -9.58 -11.80
C ALA A 26 -17.23 -8.76 -12.87
N LEU A 27 -17.41 -7.46 -12.66
CA LEU A 27 -18.08 -6.60 -13.65
C LEU A 27 -17.28 -6.51 -14.96
N VAL A 28 -15.95 -6.41 -14.90
CA VAL A 28 -15.11 -6.39 -16.11
C VAL A 28 -15.23 -7.70 -16.88
N GLN A 29 -15.25 -8.84 -16.19
CA GLN A 29 -15.43 -10.14 -16.86
C GLN A 29 -16.82 -10.33 -17.49
N GLN A 30 -17.86 -9.78 -16.87
CA GLN A 30 -19.25 -9.92 -17.33
C GLN A 30 -19.64 -8.96 -18.44
N ASN A 31 -18.90 -7.87 -18.62
CA ASN A 31 -19.22 -6.80 -19.57
C ASN A 31 -18.13 -6.70 -20.63
N GLN A 32 -18.42 -7.20 -21.84
CA GLN A 32 -17.50 -7.12 -22.97
C GLN A 32 -17.19 -5.64 -23.31
N TYR A 33 -15.94 -5.36 -23.69
CA TYR A 33 -15.44 -4.01 -24.01
C TYR A 33 -15.46 -3.02 -22.83
N SER A 34 -15.57 -3.52 -21.60
CA SER A 34 -15.44 -2.68 -20.42
C SER A 34 -14.00 -2.50 -20.00
N ILE A 35 -13.74 -1.44 -19.22
CA ILE A 35 -12.46 -1.18 -18.55
C ILE A 35 -12.73 -0.90 -17.07
N GLY A 36 -11.90 -1.40 -16.19
CA GLY A 36 -11.96 -1.15 -14.76
C GLY A 36 -10.57 -0.98 -14.15
N TYR A 37 -10.51 -0.74 -12.85
CA TYR A 37 -9.25 -0.74 -12.10
C TYR A 37 -9.40 -1.62 -10.84
N VAL A 38 -8.41 -2.44 -10.60
CA VAL A 38 -8.31 -3.36 -9.46
C VAL A 38 -6.84 -3.50 -9.07
N GLU A 39 -6.57 -4.01 -7.88
CA GLU A 39 -5.21 -4.43 -7.54
C GLU A 39 -4.74 -5.55 -8.48
N LEU A 40 -3.44 -5.55 -8.79
CA LEU A 40 -2.82 -6.49 -9.75
C LEU A 40 -3.16 -7.95 -9.44
N THR A 41 -3.18 -8.34 -8.16
CA THR A 41 -3.50 -9.70 -7.75
C THR A 41 -4.87 -10.18 -8.27
N TYR A 42 -5.87 -9.29 -8.31
CA TYR A 42 -7.22 -9.64 -8.83
C TYR A 42 -7.22 -9.81 -10.34
N ALA A 43 -6.45 -9.03 -11.08
CA ALA A 43 -6.30 -9.21 -12.52
C ALA A 43 -5.62 -10.56 -12.82
N LEU A 44 -4.54 -10.89 -12.11
CA LEU A 44 -3.81 -12.15 -12.28
C LEU A 44 -4.66 -13.38 -11.91
N GLN A 45 -5.29 -13.37 -10.74
CA GLN A 45 -6.09 -14.50 -10.26
C GLN A 45 -7.33 -14.79 -11.13
N ASN A 46 -7.87 -13.76 -11.76
CA ASN A 46 -9.06 -13.88 -12.61
C ASN A 46 -8.74 -13.91 -14.11
N ASN A 47 -7.45 -13.97 -14.50
CA ASN A 47 -7.00 -13.93 -15.89
C ASN A 47 -7.58 -12.74 -16.69
N ILE A 48 -7.68 -11.57 -16.04
CA ILE A 48 -8.15 -10.34 -16.68
C ILE A 48 -6.94 -9.65 -17.34
N PRO A 49 -7.00 -9.35 -18.66
CA PRO A 49 -5.96 -8.55 -19.31
C PRO A 49 -5.81 -7.17 -18.65
N TYR A 50 -4.58 -6.72 -18.51
CA TYR A 50 -4.27 -5.41 -17.94
C TYR A 50 -3.31 -4.62 -18.84
N GLY A 51 -3.37 -3.30 -18.74
CA GLY A 51 -2.63 -2.39 -19.61
C GLY A 51 -1.39 -1.81 -18.96
N LYS A 52 -0.47 -1.34 -19.80
CA LYS A 52 0.66 -0.51 -19.40
C LYS A 52 0.21 0.92 -19.16
N VAL A 53 0.84 1.61 -18.23
CA VAL A 53 0.60 3.02 -17.91
C VAL A 53 1.85 3.83 -18.23
N GLN A 54 1.67 4.99 -18.82
CA GLN A 54 2.78 5.87 -19.16
C GLN A 54 3.38 6.51 -17.90
N SER A 55 4.69 6.33 -17.73
CA SER A 55 5.47 6.91 -16.64
C SER A 55 5.72 8.41 -16.86
N PRO A 56 6.20 9.14 -15.84
CA PRO A 56 6.57 10.55 -15.96
C PRO A 56 7.63 10.86 -17.04
N VAL A 57 8.44 9.87 -17.40
CA VAL A 57 9.47 10.01 -18.45
C VAL A 57 9.01 9.52 -19.83
N GLY A 58 7.72 9.20 -19.98
CA GLY A 58 7.12 8.83 -21.27
C GLY A 58 7.17 7.33 -21.62
N GLU A 59 7.75 6.49 -20.76
CA GLU A 59 7.79 5.03 -20.95
C GLU A 59 6.46 4.39 -20.60
N PHE A 60 6.01 3.39 -21.37
CA PHE A 60 4.85 2.57 -21.03
C PHE A 60 5.29 1.38 -20.15
N VAL A 61 4.98 1.46 -18.86
CA VAL A 61 5.40 0.50 -17.84
C VAL A 61 4.26 -0.48 -17.54
N GLU A 62 4.58 -1.77 -17.53
CA GLU A 62 3.67 -2.85 -17.14
C GLU A 62 3.67 -3.02 -15.62
N PRO A 63 2.52 -3.32 -14.97
CA PRO A 63 2.50 -3.63 -13.55
C PRO A 63 3.04 -5.05 -13.31
N THR A 64 4.30 -5.15 -12.93
CA THR A 64 4.96 -6.39 -12.50
C THR A 64 5.52 -6.21 -11.09
N LEU A 65 5.83 -7.30 -10.39
CA LEU A 65 6.47 -7.19 -9.07
C LEU A 65 7.76 -6.36 -9.11
N GLU A 66 8.53 -6.47 -10.19
CA GLU A 66 9.75 -5.69 -10.40
C GLU A 66 9.48 -4.19 -10.55
N THR A 67 8.54 -3.80 -11.43
CA THR A 67 8.22 -2.38 -11.68
C THR A 67 7.51 -1.72 -10.49
N LEU A 68 6.73 -2.49 -9.73
CA LEU A 68 6.15 -2.06 -8.45
C LEU A 68 7.25 -1.88 -7.38
N ALA A 69 8.21 -2.81 -7.29
CA ALA A 69 9.35 -2.72 -6.37
C ALA A 69 10.21 -1.48 -6.67
N THR A 70 10.47 -1.22 -7.95
CA THR A 70 11.20 -0.02 -8.41
C THR A 70 10.51 1.26 -7.97
N ALA A 71 9.18 1.36 -8.14
CA ALA A 71 8.41 2.51 -7.70
C ALA A 71 8.43 2.67 -6.17
N ALA A 72 8.30 1.57 -5.42
CA ALA A 72 8.34 1.57 -3.97
C ALA A 72 9.70 2.03 -3.43
N ALA A 73 10.80 1.50 -3.96
CA ALA A 73 12.16 1.88 -3.59
C ALA A 73 12.44 3.37 -3.87
N ALA A 74 12.07 3.85 -5.06
CA ALA A 74 12.24 5.26 -5.42
C ALA A 74 11.50 6.22 -4.48
N SER A 75 10.36 5.80 -3.92
CA SER A 75 9.49 6.63 -3.08
C SER A 75 9.75 6.50 -1.57
N SER A 76 10.56 5.53 -1.13
CA SER A 76 10.78 5.20 0.27
C SER A 76 11.51 6.30 1.07
N LEU A 77 12.30 7.13 0.39
CA LEU A 77 13.14 8.15 1.02
C LEU A 77 12.38 9.38 1.56
N SER A 78 11.09 9.52 1.26
CA SER A 78 10.28 10.70 1.61
C SER A 78 9.15 10.42 2.61
N LEU A 79 9.17 9.27 3.28
CA LEU A 79 8.12 8.90 4.23
C LEU A 79 8.23 9.69 5.54
N PRO A 80 7.13 10.28 6.06
CA PRO A 80 7.11 10.90 7.38
C PRO A 80 7.33 9.86 8.47
N GLN A 81 7.79 10.30 9.65
CA GLN A 81 7.85 9.44 10.84
C GLN A 81 6.45 8.91 11.18
N GLY A 82 6.38 7.71 11.79
CA GLY A 82 5.12 7.04 12.06
C GLY A 82 4.12 7.82 12.91
N ASP A 83 4.61 8.72 13.78
CA ASP A 83 3.78 9.58 14.64
C ASP A 83 3.58 11.01 14.08
N GLN A 84 4.02 11.26 12.84
CA GLN A 84 3.80 12.52 12.14
C GLN A 84 2.57 12.45 11.23
N SER A 85 2.12 13.62 10.73
CA SER A 85 1.03 13.67 9.78
C SER A 85 1.44 13.07 8.42
N TRP A 86 0.65 12.12 7.94
CA TRP A 86 0.79 11.52 6.61
C TRP A 86 -0.15 12.17 5.59
N ALA A 87 -0.80 13.29 5.94
CA ALA A 87 -1.75 13.98 5.06
C ALA A 87 -1.12 14.47 3.75
N SER A 88 0.19 14.74 3.74
CA SER A 88 0.95 15.14 2.55
C SER A 88 1.40 13.97 1.68
N VAL A 89 1.31 12.74 2.19
CA VAL A 89 1.65 11.53 1.43
C VAL A 89 0.47 11.21 0.54
N GLY A 90 0.69 11.20 -0.76
CA GLY A 90 -0.34 10.84 -1.74
C GLY A 90 -0.76 9.37 -1.60
N THR A 91 -1.94 9.04 -2.12
CA THR A 91 -2.43 7.66 -2.16
C THR A 91 -1.48 6.77 -2.97
N TYR A 92 -0.94 7.32 -4.06
CA TYR A 92 0.05 6.67 -4.92
C TYR A 92 1.40 7.38 -4.83
N PHE A 93 2.48 6.66 -5.11
CA PHE A 93 3.81 7.24 -5.18
C PHE A 93 3.87 8.31 -6.26
N ASN A 94 4.34 9.47 -5.88
CA ASN A 94 4.49 10.56 -6.84
C ASN A 94 5.84 10.45 -7.56
N LEU A 95 5.90 9.62 -8.58
CA LEU A 95 7.11 9.40 -9.38
C LEU A 95 7.61 10.66 -10.10
N HIS A 96 6.79 11.73 -10.23
CA HIS A 96 7.26 13.03 -10.72
C HIS A 96 8.19 13.75 -9.72
N LYS A 97 8.19 13.34 -8.46
CA LYS A 97 9.02 13.93 -7.40
C LYS A 97 10.27 13.12 -7.06
N VAL A 98 10.46 11.95 -7.65
CA VAL A 98 11.65 11.13 -7.43
C VAL A 98 12.73 11.45 -8.46
N ALA A 99 14.00 11.25 -8.08
CA ALA A 99 15.14 11.60 -8.92
C ALA A 99 15.21 10.73 -10.20
N ASP A 100 14.86 9.46 -10.11
CA ASP A 100 14.82 8.53 -11.23
C ASP A 100 13.56 7.66 -11.20
N PRO A 101 12.48 8.07 -11.91
CA PRO A 101 11.23 7.32 -11.97
C PRO A 101 11.23 6.20 -13.03
N ARG A 102 12.35 5.97 -13.74
CA ARG A 102 12.42 4.97 -14.83
C ARG A 102 12.12 3.58 -14.32
N GLY A 103 11.35 2.82 -15.11
CA GLY A 103 10.96 1.45 -14.79
C GLY A 103 9.95 1.31 -13.65
N GLY A 104 9.62 2.39 -12.92
CA GLY A 104 8.62 2.35 -11.86
C GLY A 104 7.19 2.43 -12.38
N TYR A 105 6.30 1.52 -11.93
CA TYR A 105 4.89 1.58 -12.30
C TYR A 105 4.19 2.75 -11.58
N PRO A 106 3.55 3.70 -12.31
CA PRO A 106 3.08 4.95 -11.71
C PRO A 106 1.93 4.82 -10.71
N ILE A 107 1.13 3.74 -10.80
CA ILE A 107 -0.01 3.51 -9.91
C ILE A 107 0.38 2.47 -8.86
N THR A 108 1.38 2.79 -8.04
CA THR A 108 1.88 1.96 -6.94
C THR A 108 1.66 2.67 -5.62
N SER A 109 1.33 1.93 -4.56
CA SER A 109 1.10 2.45 -3.21
C SER A 109 1.48 1.43 -2.15
N PHE A 110 1.77 1.89 -0.94
CA PHE A 110 1.81 1.03 0.24
C PHE A 110 0.41 0.81 0.82
N SER A 111 0.18 -0.37 1.40
CA SER A 111 -0.90 -0.56 2.37
C SER A 111 -0.43 -0.08 3.74
N HIS A 112 -1.29 0.62 4.47
CA HIS A 112 -0.96 1.20 5.77
C HIS A 112 -1.76 0.55 6.87
N ILE A 113 -1.08 0.16 7.95
CA ILE A 113 -1.71 -0.28 9.19
C ILE A 113 -1.69 0.90 10.16
N ILE A 114 -2.85 1.28 10.69
CA ILE A 114 -2.99 2.38 11.64
C ILE A 114 -3.21 1.78 13.02
N VAL A 115 -2.37 2.15 13.98
CA VAL A 115 -2.46 1.74 15.37
C VAL A 115 -2.32 2.93 16.32
N TYR A 116 -2.87 2.84 17.51
CA TYR A 116 -2.62 3.85 18.54
C TYR A 116 -1.17 3.75 19.02
N LYS A 117 -0.51 4.89 19.20
CA LYS A 117 0.84 4.96 19.77
C LYS A 117 0.84 4.48 21.23
N GLU A 118 -0.17 4.87 21.99
CA GLU A 118 -0.39 4.42 23.36
C GLU A 118 -1.56 3.43 23.40
N LEU A 119 -1.29 2.16 23.65
CA LEU A 119 -2.27 1.09 23.48
C LEU A 119 -3.25 0.94 24.65
N ASN A 120 -2.94 1.47 25.83
CA ASN A 120 -3.86 1.39 26.98
C ASN A 120 -5.13 2.23 26.79
N VAL A 121 -5.19 3.13 25.82
CA VAL A 121 -6.39 3.89 25.45
C VAL A 121 -7.47 3.04 24.80
N ILE A 122 -7.13 1.82 24.38
CA ILE A 122 -8.06 0.89 23.71
C ILE A 122 -8.81 0.11 24.80
N PRO A 123 -10.15 0.16 24.86
CA PRO A 123 -10.93 -0.58 25.84
C PRO A 123 -10.62 -2.09 25.80
N GLY A 124 -10.30 -2.67 26.95
CA GLY A 124 -9.99 -4.10 27.10
C GLY A 124 -8.61 -4.51 26.58
N MET A 125 -7.73 -3.54 26.24
CA MET A 125 -6.33 -3.83 25.95
C MET A 125 -5.60 -4.18 27.25
N THR A 126 -4.81 -5.28 27.21
CA THR A 126 -3.91 -5.68 28.30
C THR A 126 -2.48 -5.62 27.80
N LYS A 127 -1.51 -5.70 28.72
CA LYS A 127 -0.09 -5.75 28.37
C LYS A 127 0.24 -6.93 27.45
N GLU A 128 -0.38 -8.09 27.69
CA GLU A 128 -0.19 -9.29 26.88
C GLU A 128 -0.71 -9.10 25.46
N LYS A 129 -1.91 -8.51 25.30
CA LYS A 129 -2.49 -8.19 23.98
C LYS A 129 -1.66 -7.14 23.26
N ALA A 130 -1.21 -6.10 23.96
CA ALA A 130 -0.33 -5.08 23.42
C ALA A 130 0.99 -5.69 22.91
N THR A 131 1.60 -6.60 23.72
CA THR A 131 2.81 -7.32 23.32
C THR A 131 2.57 -8.20 22.11
N ALA A 132 1.46 -8.93 22.06
CA ALA A 132 1.12 -9.78 20.91
C ALA A 132 0.92 -8.95 19.63
N LEU A 133 0.23 -7.80 19.72
CA LEU A 133 0.04 -6.89 18.59
C LEU A 133 1.39 -6.36 18.05
N VAL A 134 2.25 -5.90 18.94
CA VAL A 134 3.55 -5.33 18.52
C VAL A 134 4.46 -6.42 17.93
N LYS A 135 4.45 -7.64 18.48
CA LYS A 135 5.16 -8.79 17.88
C LYS A 135 4.59 -9.15 16.50
N PHE A 136 3.28 -9.11 16.33
CA PHE A 136 2.65 -9.35 15.02
C PHE A 136 3.06 -8.29 14.00
N LEU A 137 3.06 -7.01 14.37
CA LEU A 137 3.52 -5.93 13.48
C LEU A 137 4.98 -6.09 13.10
N TRP A 138 5.82 -6.50 14.05
CA TRP A 138 7.23 -6.80 13.79
C TRP A 138 7.38 -7.95 12.80
N TYR A 139 6.72 -9.07 13.06
CA TYR A 139 6.70 -10.21 12.15
C TYR A 139 6.22 -9.82 10.75
N ALA A 140 5.16 -8.99 10.66
CA ALA A 140 4.58 -8.58 9.38
C ALA A 140 5.56 -7.78 8.51
N VAL A 141 6.47 -6.99 9.10
CA VAL A 141 7.47 -6.22 8.34
C VAL A 141 8.80 -6.96 8.16
N HIS A 142 8.97 -8.16 8.72
CA HIS A 142 10.16 -9.01 8.59
C HIS A 142 9.80 -10.36 7.95
N GLU A 143 9.67 -11.41 8.74
CA GLU A 143 9.47 -12.78 8.24
C GLU A 143 8.19 -12.91 7.40
N GLY A 144 7.14 -12.17 7.75
CA GLY A 144 5.88 -12.12 7.01
C GLY A 144 6.04 -11.65 5.56
N GLN A 145 7.07 -10.88 5.24
CA GLN A 145 7.36 -10.41 3.89
C GLN A 145 7.69 -11.55 2.91
N PHE A 146 8.13 -12.69 3.43
CA PHE A 146 8.39 -13.89 2.63
C PHE A 146 7.16 -14.34 1.81
N TYR A 147 5.97 -14.12 2.33
CA TYR A 147 4.72 -14.55 1.68
C TYR A 147 4.20 -13.55 0.64
N ALA A 148 4.71 -12.32 0.61
CA ALA A 148 4.17 -11.25 -0.22
C ALA A 148 4.18 -11.60 -1.71
N SER A 149 5.31 -12.05 -2.26
CA SER A 149 5.43 -12.36 -3.69
C SER A 149 4.49 -13.47 -4.14
N GLY A 150 4.29 -14.50 -3.31
CA GLY A 150 3.33 -15.59 -3.59
C GLY A 150 1.88 -15.12 -3.66
N LEU A 151 1.57 -13.98 -3.06
CA LEU A 151 0.27 -13.32 -3.08
C LEU A 151 0.19 -12.20 -4.12
N SER A 152 1.19 -12.05 -4.98
CA SER A 152 1.32 -10.98 -5.99
C SER A 152 1.46 -9.57 -5.38
N TYR A 153 2.03 -9.48 -4.18
CA TYR A 153 2.46 -8.23 -3.55
C TYR A 153 3.99 -8.14 -3.52
N VAL A 154 4.50 -6.91 -3.46
CA VAL A 154 5.93 -6.65 -3.37
C VAL A 154 6.38 -6.64 -1.92
N PRO A 155 7.43 -7.38 -1.55
CA PRO A 155 8.07 -7.22 -0.25
C PRO A 155 8.53 -5.77 -0.02
N LEU A 156 8.48 -5.31 1.21
CA LEU A 156 8.88 -3.94 1.56
C LEU A 156 10.37 -3.72 1.26
N PRO A 157 10.74 -2.59 0.65
CA PRO A 157 12.15 -2.19 0.55
C PRO A 157 12.80 -2.06 1.93
N LYS A 158 14.11 -2.33 2.01
CA LYS A 158 14.86 -2.31 3.28
C LYS A 158 14.71 -1.01 4.05
N GLU A 159 14.69 0.12 3.35
CA GLU A 159 14.53 1.46 3.93
C GLU A 159 13.15 1.61 4.59
N VAL A 160 12.11 1.02 3.99
CA VAL A 160 10.75 1.01 4.56
C VAL A 160 10.68 0.09 5.76
N VAL A 161 11.35 -1.06 5.74
CA VAL A 161 11.45 -1.95 6.92
C VAL A 161 12.10 -1.20 8.08
N THR A 162 13.26 -0.57 7.88
CA THR A 162 13.94 0.23 8.90
C THR A 162 13.07 1.37 9.45
N HIS A 163 12.33 2.04 8.55
CA HIS A 163 11.37 3.09 8.95
C HIS A 163 10.24 2.53 9.83
N ASN A 164 9.69 1.38 9.46
CA ASN A 164 8.65 0.70 10.23
C ASN A 164 9.15 0.19 11.58
N GLU A 165 10.39 -0.31 11.66
CA GLU A 165 11.02 -0.69 12.93
C GLU A 165 11.05 0.49 13.91
N ALA A 166 11.50 1.66 13.43
CA ALA A 166 11.52 2.88 14.24
C ALA A 166 10.11 3.26 14.72
N THR A 167 9.12 3.17 13.83
CA THR A 167 7.71 3.46 14.15
C THR A 167 7.13 2.46 15.16
N ILE A 168 7.36 1.16 15.00
CA ILE A 168 6.87 0.12 15.90
C ILE A 168 7.46 0.30 17.30
N ARG A 169 8.73 0.71 17.40
CA ARG A 169 9.40 1.01 18.68
C ARG A 169 8.80 2.20 19.44
N MET A 170 8.02 3.07 18.78
CA MET A 170 7.31 4.17 19.43
C MET A 170 6.04 3.73 20.16
N ILE A 171 5.56 2.49 19.93
CA ILE A 171 4.32 1.99 20.53
C ILE A 171 4.54 1.72 22.02
N THR A 172 3.65 2.26 22.85
CA THR A 172 3.70 2.16 24.30
C THR A 172 2.45 1.55 24.91
N PHE A 173 2.57 1.02 26.11
CA PHE A 173 1.49 0.62 26.99
C PHE A 173 1.77 1.15 28.41
N ASN A 174 0.89 1.99 28.95
CA ASN A 174 1.10 2.75 30.19
C ASN A 174 2.40 3.58 30.14
N GLY A 175 2.67 4.23 29.02
CA GLY A 175 3.84 5.08 28.83
C GLY A 175 5.19 4.34 28.69
N GLN A 176 5.18 3.00 28.71
CA GLN A 176 6.38 2.17 28.56
C GLN A 176 6.39 1.46 27.22
N GLN A 177 7.54 1.33 26.62
CA GLN A 177 7.72 0.56 25.39
C GLN A 177 7.23 -0.89 25.58
N VAL A 178 6.43 -1.40 24.62
CA VAL A 178 5.71 -2.67 24.78
C VAL A 178 6.62 -3.89 24.67
N ALA A 179 7.61 -3.87 23.78
CA ALA A 179 8.50 -5.00 23.55
C ALA A 179 9.96 -4.56 23.49
N THR A 180 10.82 -5.38 24.09
CA THR A 180 12.27 -5.33 23.86
C THR A 180 12.58 -6.30 22.73
N TRP A 181 13.26 -5.80 21.70
CA TRP A 181 13.72 -6.58 20.56
C TRP A 181 15.08 -7.18 20.93
N SER A 182 15.11 -8.44 21.20
CA SER A 182 16.34 -9.25 21.33
C SER A 182 16.46 -10.13 20.10
#